data_24487de68d13b0ffd72c13a629a547a5
#
_entry.id   24487de68d13b0ffd72c13a629a547a5
#
_cell.length_a   1.000
_cell.length_b   1.000
_cell.length_c   1.000
_cell.angle_alpha   90.00
_cell.angle_beta   90.00
_cell.angle_gamma   90.00
#
_symmetry.space_group_name_H-M   'P 1'
#
loop_
_entity.id
_entity.type
_entity.pdbx_description
1 polymer ?
#
loop_
_entity_poly.entity_id
_entity_poly.type
_entity_poly.pdbx_seq_one_letter_code
_entity_poly.pdbx_strand_id
1 'polypeptide(L)'
;MSAEILIIDDNADIRLILDELIKDAGYKTRLAANFNQALTEIDKKLPDVAIIDVKLDKGDNDGIQLLEHIKKKNSDIPVIMISGHANIEMAINSLKSGAFEFIQKPFDKERLLNFINRAIENFKLKNENKILSNKLFHSFELIGKSSNIVSIKEQIQKLSQSESRVFINGPTGSGKELITRKIYKNSKRSKGPFVILNGALLDAKKYELELFGEEKIDGSIVYGALEKASRG
;
A
#
# COMPACT_ATOMS: atom_id res chain seq x y z
N MET A 1 12.99 -0.09 -14.29
CA MET A 1 13.29 -1.54 -14.21
C MET A 1 12.01 -2.27 -14.58
N SER A 2 12.10 -3.37 -15.36
CA SER A 2 10.93 -4.18 -15.71
C SER A 2 10.46 -4.93 -14.45
N ALA A 3 9.15 -5.01 -14.25
CA ALA A 3 8.57 -5.73 -13.09
C ALA A 3 8.87 -7.23 -13.17
N GLU A 4 9.00 -7.88 -12.03
CA GLU A 4 9.28 -9.30 -11.89
C GLU A 4 8.04 -10.04 -11.37
N ILE A 5 7.57 -11.02 -12.14
CA ILE A 5 6.34 -11.76 -11.87
C ILE A 5 6.69 -13.20 -11.50
N LEU A 6 6.19 -13.67 -10.37
CA LEU A 6 6.32 -15.07 -9.95
C LEU A 6 5.08 -15.85 -10.39
N ILE A 7 5.29 -16.88 -11.20
CA ILE A 7 4.25 -17.78 -11.72
C ILE A 7 4.33 -19.11 -10.99
N ILE A 8 3.24 -19.50 -10.35
CA ILE A 8 3.13 -20.73 -9.56
C ILE A 8 1.95 -21.54 -10.07
N ASP A 9 2.23 -22.66 -10.70
CA ASP A 9 1.23 -23.59 -11.27
C ASP A 9 1.89 -24.96 -11.37
N ASP A 10 1.21 -26.05 -11.06
CA ASP A 10 1.75 -27.40 -11.13
C ASP A 10 1.79 -27.94 -12.58
N ASN A 11 0.94 -27.39 -13.46
CA ASN A 11 0.91 -27.74 -14.87
C ASN A 11 2.03 -27.05 -15.65
N ALA A 12 2.94 -27.84 -16.22
CA ALA A 12 4.10 -27.33 -16.98
C ALA A 12 3.71 -26.53 -18.24
N ASP A 13 2.65 -26.94 -18.94
CA ASP A 13 2.21 -26.27 -20.16
C ASP A 13 1.63 -24.87 -19.84
N ILE A 14 0.86 -24.77 -18.77
CA ILE A 14 0.30 -23.49 -18.32
C ILE A 14 1.42 -22.56 -17.87
N ARG A 15 2.40 -23.07 -17.11
CA ARG A 15 3.56 -22.26 -16.72
C ARG A 15 4.32 -21.72 -17.92
N LEU A 16 4.52 -22.55 -18.95
CA LEU A 16 5.21 -22.15 -20.17
C LEU A 16 4.43 -21.08 -20.94
N ILE A 17 3.14 -21.28 -21.14
CA ILE A 17 2.26 -20.31 -21.81
C ILE A 17 2.25 -18.97 -21.09
N LEU A 18 2.15 -18.98 -19.75
CA LEU A 18 2.18 -17.76 -18.95
C LEU A 18 3.56 -17.06 -19.00
N ASP A 19 4.64 -17.85 -18.97
CA ASP A 19 6.01 -17.36 -19.06
C ASP A 19 6.27 -16.62 -20.37
N GLU A 20 5.93 -17.26 -21.51
CA GLU A 20 6.05 -16.66 -22.84
C GLU A 20 5.21 -15.40 -22.96
N LEU A 21 3.93 -15.47 -22.61
CA LEU A 21 3.01 -14.35 -22.70
C LEU A 21 3.50 -13.12 -21.90
N ILE A 22 4.02 -13.35 -20.71
CA ILE A 22 4.47 -12.29 -19.80
C ILE A 22 5.81 -11.72 -20.23
N LYS A 23 6.71 -12.56 -20.75
CA LYS A 23 7.99 -12.11 -21.34
C LYS A 23 7.78 -11.31 -22.62
N ASP A 24 6.85 -11.71 -23.48
CA ASP A 24 6.49 -10.96 -24.69
C ASP A 24 5.92 -9.57 -24.36
N ALA A 25 5.23 -9.45 -23.22
CA ALA A 25 4.80 -8.16 -22.69
C ALA A 25 5.93 -7.32 -22.03
N GLY A 26 7.19 -7.81 -22.04
CA GLY A 26 8.35 -7.07 -21.54
C GLY A 26 8.63 -7.21 -20.05
N TYR A 27 8.01 -8.15 -19.37
CA TYR A 27 8.21 -8.40 -17.93
C TYR A 27 9.20 -9.54 -17.69
N LYS A 28 9.79 -9.56 -16.48
CA LYS A 28 10.63 -10.67 -16.02
C LYS A 28 9.77 -11.69 -15.29
N THR A 29 10.11 -12.97 -15.45
CA THR A 29 9.37 -14.05 -14.82
C THR A 29 10.29 -14.92 -13.97
N ARG A 30 9.72 -15.48 -12.91
CA ARG A 30 10.23 -16.62 -12.15
C ARG A 30 9.15 -17.68 -12.07
N LEU A 31 9.54 -18.94 -12.09
CA LEU A 31 8.62 -20.06 -12.15
C LEU A 31 8.75 -20.94 -10.91
N ALA A 32 7.64 -21.44 -10.41
CA ALA A 32 7.59 -22.47 -9.38
C ALA A 32 6.54 -23.53 -9.76
N ALA A 33 6.93 -24.79 -9.68
CA ALA A 33 6.10 -25.91 -10.11
C ALA A 33 5.30 -26.54 -8.97
N ASN A 34 5.57 -26.17 -7.73
CA ASN A 34 4.93 -26.76 -6.56
C ASN A 34 5.03 -25.81 -5.35
N PHE A 35 4.31 -26.15 -4.29
CA PHE A 35 4.23 -25.37 -3.07
C PHE A 35 5.61 -25.08 -2.43
N ASN A 36 6.48 -26.08 -2.32
CA ASN A 36 7.78 -25.92 -1.68
C ASN A 36 8.73 -25.03 -2.49
N GLN A 37 8.73 -25.19 -3.81
CA GLN A 37 9.49 -24.35 -4.72
C GLN A 37 9.00 -22.90 -4.68
N ALA A 38 7.68 -22.71 -4.62
CA ALA A 38 7.08 -21.38 -4.46
C ALA A 38 7.55 -20.69 -3.18
N LEU A 39 7.52 -21.37 -2.04
CA LEU A 39 8.03 -20.83 -0.77
C LEU A 39 9.50 -20.44 -0.89
N THR A 40 10.32 -21.32 -1.49
CA THR A 40 11.75 -21.04 -1.69
C THR A 40 11.97 -19.79 -2.53
N GLU A 41 11.22 -19.63 -3.62
CA GLU A 41 11.33 -18.46 -4.49
C GLU A 41 10.83 -17.16 -3.83
N ILE A 42 9.75 -17.25 -3.04
CA ILE A 42 9.23 -16.11 -2.25
C ILE A 42 10.20 -15.70 -1.16
N ASP A 43 10.87 -16.67 -0.51
CA ASP A 43 11.81 -16.39 0.57
C ASP A 43 13.15 -15.83 0.06
N LYS A 44 13.59 -16.24 -1.12
CA LYS A 44 14.76 -15.65 -1.78
C LYS A 44 14.54 -14.18 -2.11
N LYS A 45 13.41 -13.87 -2.73
CA LYS A 45 13.07 -12.51 -3.16
C LYS A 45 11.56 -12.38 -3.37
N LEU A 46 10.96 -11.36 -2.78
CA LEU A 46 9.57 -11.05 -3.02
C LEU A 46 9.36 -10.57 -4.47
N PRO A 47 8.32 -11.06 -5.17
CA PRO A 47 7.98 -10.60 -6.52
C PRO A 47 7.25 -9.25 -6.48
N ASP A 48 7.20 -8.55 -7.62
CA ASP A 48 6.36 -7.36 -7.79
C ASP A 48 4.88 -7.74 -7.97
N VAL A 49 4.61 -8.91 -8.59
CA VAL A 49 3.29 -9.53 -8.76
C VAL A 49 3.45 -11.05 -8.65
N ALA A 50 2.48 -11.75 -8.06
CA ALA A 50 2.42 -13.20 -8.10
C ALA A 50 1.17 -13.67 -8.84
N ILE A 51 1.30 -14.72 -9.64
CA ILE A 51 0.21 -15.46 -10.29
C ILE A 51 0.25 -16.87 -9.72
N ILE A 52 -0.83 -17.29 -9.09
CA ILE A 52 -0.85 -18.52 -8.29
C ILE A 52 -2.06 -19.37 -8.70
N ASP A 53 -1.82 -20.63 -9.07
CA ASP A 53 -2.91 -21.61 -9.15
C ASP A 53 -3.43 -21.92 -7.74
N VAL A 54 -4.75 -21.99 -7.62
CA VAL A 54 -5.40 -22.32 -6.34
C VAL A 54 -5.05 -23.73 -5.90
N LYS A 55 -5.01 -24.69 -6.83
CA LYS A 55 -4.65 -26.08 -6.57
C LYS A 55 -3.22 -26.34 -7.02
N LEU A 56 -2.42 -26.86 -6.12
CA LEU A 56 -1.08 -27.33 -6.38
C LEU A 56 -0.93 -28.78 -5.88
N ASP A 57 0.28 -29.24 -5.79
CA ASP A 57 0.66 -30.62 -5.52
C ASP A 57 0.26 -31.18 -4.14
N LYS A 58 -0.02 -30.36 -3.14
CA LYS A 58 -0.30 -30.81 -1.76
C LYS A 58 -1.78 -30.86 -1.40
N GLY A 59 -2.61 -30.05 -2.03
CA GLY A 59 -4.04 -30.00 -1.72
C GLY A 59 -4.84 -28.89 -2.40
N ASP A 60 -6.13 -28.90 -2.12
CA ASP A 60 -7.10 -28.02 -2.79
C ASP A 60 -6.97 -26.53 -2.45
N ASN A 61 -6.21 -26.18 -1.41
CA ASN A 61 -6.07 -24.80 -0.91
C ASN A 61 -4.62 -24.31 -0.82
N ASP A 62 -3.67 -24.98 -1.45
CA ASP A 62 -2.25 -24.65 -1.37
C ASP A 62 -1.95 -23.23 -1.89
N GLY A 63 -2.59 -22.86 -2.98
CA GLY A 63 -2.45 -21.50 -3.53
C GLY A 63 -2.96 -20.41 -2.58
N ILE A 64 -4.00 -20.68 -1.79
CA ILE A 64 -4.51 -19.74 -0.78
C ILE A 64 -3.50 -19.58 0.37
N GLN A 65 -2.84 -20.67 0.79
CA GLN A 65 -1.80 -20.60 1.82
C GLN A 65 -0.58 -19.77 1.33
N LEU A 66 -0.20 -19.90 0.05
CA LEU A 66 0.84 -19.09 -0.54
C LEU A 66 0.45 -17.60 -0.64
N LEU A 67 -0.80 -17.32 -1.01
CA LEU A 67 -1.36 -15.97 -0.97
C LEU A 67 -1.21 -15.36 0.42
N GLU A 68 -1.66 -16.05 1.45
CA GLU A 68 -1.54 -15.59 2.84
C GLU A 68 -0.09 -15.39 3.27
N HIS A 69 0.81 -16.29 2.86
CA HIS A 69 2.24 -16.18 3.14
C HIS A 69 2.84 -14.91 2.52
N ILE A 70 2.55 -14.63 1.25
CA ILE A 70 2.97 -13.39 0.57
C ILE A 70 2.41 -12.16 1.30
N LYS A 71 1.11 -12.18 1.64
CA LYS A 71 0.43 -11.06 2.31
C LYS A 71 0.96 -10.79 3.72
N LYS A 72 1.38 -11.80 4.45
CA LYS A 72 2.06 -11.64 5.74
C LYS A 72 3.43 -10.97 5.60
N LYS A 73 4.19 -11.28 4.54
CA LYS A 73 5.49 -10.64 4.27
C LYS A 73 5.36 -9.22 3.75
N ASN A 74 4.47 -9.01 2.80
CA ASN A 74 4.15 -7.69 2.26
C ASN A 74 2.72 -7.66 1.71
N SER A 75 1.82 -6.99 2.43
CA SER A 75 0.40 -6.88 2.09
C SER A 75 0.12 -6.16 0.76
N ASP A 76 1.08 -5.37 0.26
CA ASP A 76 0.88 -4.59 -0.97
C ASP A 76 1.18 -5.35 -2.24
N ILE A 77 1.88 -6.48 -2.18
CA ILE A 77 2.14 -7.30 -3.36
C ILE A 77 0.81 -7.81 -3.92
N PRO A 78 0.46 -7.46 -5.16
CA PRO A 78 -0.74 -7.99 -5.78
C PRO A 78 -0.53 -9.46 -6.14
N VAL A 79 -1.55 -10.26 -5.80
CA VAL A 79 -1.60 -11.69 -6.11
C VAL A 79 -2.83 -11.95 -6.98
N ILE A 80 -2.62 -12.51 -8.16
CA ILE A 80 -3.67 -12.95 -9.07
C ILE A 80 -3.82 -14.45 -8.88
N MET A 81 -5.02 -14.89 -8.48
CA MET A 81 -5.33 -16.31 -8.34
C MET A 81 -5.91 -16.85 -9.64
N ILE A 82 -5.47 -18.03 -10.07
CA ILE A 82 -5.99 -18.72 -11.26
C ILE A 82 -6.53 -20.10 -10.84
N SER A 83 -7.64 -20.54 -11.41
CA SER A 83 -8.19 -21.87 -11.11
C SER A 83 -8.91 -22.49 -12.29
N GLY A 84 -8.71 -23.79 -12.52
CA GLY A 84 -9.47 -24.57 -13.50
C GLY A 84 -10.85 -25.00 -13.00
N HIS A 85 -11.04 -25.10 -11.69
CA HIS A 85 -12.31 -25.47 -11.04
C HIS A 85 -12.76 -24.31 -10.13
N ALA A 86 -13.13 -23.20 -10.75
CA ALA A 86 -13.59 -22.05 -10.01
C ALA A 86 -15.07 -22.20 -9.64
N ASN A 87 -15.39 -22.08 -8.35
CA ASN A 87 -16.72 -21.77 -7.89
C ASN A 87 -16.75 -20.36 -7.28
N ILE A 88 -17.94 -19.79 -7.17
CA ILE A 88 -18.13 -18.42 -6.66
C ILE A 88 -17.56 -18.28 -5.24
N GLU A 89 -17.73 -19.31 -4.41
CA GLU A 89 -17.26 -19.30 -3.04
C GLU A 89 -15.72 -19.24 -2.94
N MET A 90 -15.00 -19.99 -3.77
CA MET A 90 -13.54 -19.97 -3.85
C MET A 90 -13.02 -18.61 -4.31
N ALA A 91 -13.67 -17.99 -5.29
CA ALA A 91 -13.31 -16.65 -5.75
C ALA A 91 -13.51 -15.62 -4.64
N ILE A 92 -14.66 -15.63 -3.95
CA ILE A 92 -14.95 -14.72 -2.83
C ILE A 92 -13.93 -14.91 -1.69
N ASN A 93 -13.60 -16.16 -1.33
CA ASN A 93 -12.65 -16.45 -0.27
C ASN A 93 -11.24 -15.96 -0.63
N SER A 94 -10.79 -16.17 -1.86
CA SER A 94 -9.50 -15.66 -2.34
C SER A 94 -9.42 -14.13 -2.25
N LEU A 95 -10.46 -13.42 -2.68
CA LEU A 95 -10.52 -11.95 -2.60
C LEU A 95 -10.56 -11.46 -1.15
N LYS A 96 -11.31 -12.14 -0.26
CA LYS A 96 -11.32 -11.85 1.19
C LYS A 96 -9.95 -12.07 1.83
N SER A 97 -9.19 -13.07 1.38
CA SER A 97 -7.80 -13.32 1.82
C SER A 97 -6.79 -12.33 1.22
N GLY A 98 -7.25 -11.36 0.43
CA GLY A 98 -6.44 -10.27 -0.09
C GLY A 98 -5.88 -10.50 -1.50
N ALA A 99 -6.40 -11.44 -2.27
CA ALA A 99 -6.06 -11.54 -3.68
C ALA A 99 -6.45 -10.23 -4.40
N PHE A 100 -5.64 -9.84 -5.37
CA PHE A 100 -5.91 -8.67 -6.22
C PHE A 100 -7.02 -8.98 -7.23
N GLU A 101 -6.98 -10.19 -7.78
CA GLU A 101 -7.95 -10.67 -8.77
C GLU A 101 -8.02 -12.20 -8.74
N PHE A 102 -9.14 -12.74 -9.25
CA PHE A 102 -9.36 -14.16 -9.44
C PHE A 102 -9.79 -14.45 -10.88
N ILE A 103 -9.11 -15.40 -11.54
CA ILE A 103 -9.32 -15.73 -12.96
C ILE A 103 -9.60 -17.21 -13.10
N GLN A 104 -10.66 -17.55 -13.84
CA GLN A 104 -10.98 -18.94 -14.17
C GLN A 104 -10.25 -19.38 -15.44
N LYS A 105 -9.70 -20.60 -15.46
CA LYS A 105 -9.21 -21.28 -16.66
C LYS A 105 -10.41 -21.90 -17.44
N PRO A 106 -10.41 -21.83 -18.77
CA PRO A 106 -9.45 -21.17 -19.65
C PRO A 106 -9.64 -19.66 -19.62
N PHE A 107 -8.55 -18.90 -19.72
CA PHE A 107 -8.56 -17.45 -19.64
C PHE A 107 -8.16 -16.84 -20.99
N ASP A 108 -8.70 -15.67 -21.24
CA ASP A 108 -8.31 -14.82 -22.36
C ASP A 108 -6.97 -14.12 -22.07
N LYS A 109 -6.06 -14.12 -23.08
CA LYS A 109 -4.71 -13.56 -22.95
C LYS A 109 -4.72 -12.05 -22.70
N GLU A 110 -5.56 -11.30 -23.42
CA GLU A 110 -5.65 -9.85 -23.28
C GLU A 110 -6.20 -9.48 -21.90
N ARG A 111 -7.21 -10.21 -21.44
CA ARG A 111 -7.79 -10.01 -20.11
C ARG A 111 -6.76 -10.26 -19.00
N LEU A 112 -5.97 -11.33 -19.11
CA LEU A 112 -4.91 -11.62 -18.14
C LEU A 112 -3.86 -10.51 -18.11
N LEU A 113 -3.38 -10.07 -19.28
CA LEU A 113 -2.40 -8.99 -19.39
C LEU A 113 -2.95 -7.67 -18.81
N ASN A 114 -4.22 -7.36 -19.02
CA ASN A 114 -4.86 -6.19 -18.42
C ASN A 114 -4.85 -6.24 -16.88
N PHE A 115 -5.13 -7.40 -16.29
CA PHE A 115 -5.04 -7.56 -14.84
C PHE A 115 -3.61 -7.45 -14.32
N ILE A 116 -2.64 -8.01 -15.02
CA ILE A 116 -1.21 -7.90 -14.68
C ILE A 116 -0.77 -6.44 -14.72
N ASN A 117 -1.12 -5.70 -15.79
CA ASN A 117 -0.78 -4.28 -15.93
C ASN A 117 -1.35 -3.44 -14.79
N ARG A 118 -2.64 -3.63 -14.46
CA ARG A 118 -3.31 -2.97 -13.33
C ARG A 118 -2.66 -3.33 -11.98
N ALA A 119 -2.26 -4.58 -11.81
CA ALA A 119 -1.58 -5.05 -10.62
C ALA A 119 -0.22 -4.37 -10.45
N ILE A 120 0.58 -4.29 -11.51
CA ILE A 120 1.89 -3.63 -11.52
C ILE A 120 1.75 -2.13 -11.24
N GLU A 121 0.80 -1.46 -11.89
CA GLU A 121 0.55 -0.04 -11.68
C GLU A 121 0.14 0.25 -10.22
N ASN A 122 -0.78 -0.53 -9.68
CA ASN A 122 -1.20 -0.41 -8.28
C ASN A 122 -0.02 -0.58 -7.31
N PHE A 123 0.83 -1.59 -7.55
CA PHE A 123 2.02 -1.83 -6.73
C PHE A 123 3.03 -0.69 -6.82
N LYS A 124 3.29 -0.17 -8.03
CA LYS A 124 4.16 1.00 -8.23
C LYS A 124 3.65 2.22 -7.48
N LEU A 125 2.37 2.57 -7.66
CA LEU A 125 1.76 3.72 -6.98
C LEU A 125 1.84 3.60 -5.45
N LYS A 126 1.59 2.41 -4.90
CA LYS A 126 1.74 2.16 -3.46
C LYS A 126 3.19 2.32 -2.99
N ASN A 127 4.15 1.80 -3.74
CA ASN A 127 5.56 1.92 -3.40
C ASN A 127 6.06 3.38 -3.51
N GLU A 128 5.67 4.10 -4.55
CA GLU A 128 5.99 5.52 -4.70
C GLU A 128 5.41 6.36 -3.56
N ASN A 129 4.15 6.13 -3.19
CA ASN A 129 3.54 6.76 -2.03
C ASN A 129 4.29 6.46 -0.73
N LYS A 130 4.73 5.21 -0.52
CA LYS A 130 5.54 4.84 0.64
C LYS A 130 6.91 5.55 0.64
N ILE A 131 7.58 5.60 -0.52
CA ILE A 131 8.87 6.26 -0.65
C ILE A 131 8.73 7.77 -0.41
N LEU A 132 7.72 8.41 -1.00
CA LEU A 132 7.44 9.84 -0.79
C LEU A 132 7.10 10.14 0.68
N SER A 133 6.22 9.34 1.27
CA SER A 133 5.91 9.43 2.69
C SER A 133 7.16 9.25 3.56
N ASN A 134 7.98 8.25 3.28
CA ASN A 134 9.20 8.02 4.04
C ASN A 134 10.21 9.16 3.86
N LYS A 135 10.40 9.68 2.65
CA LYS A 135 11.28 10.85 2.41
C LYS A 135 10.80 12.07 3.17
N LEU A 136 9.50 12.36 3.14
CA LEU A 136 8.90 13.45 3.92
C LEU A 136 9.10 13.26 5.43
N PHE A 137 9.07 12.02 5.94
CA PHE A 137 9.18 11.75 7.37
C PHE A 137 10.61 11.49 7.85
N HIS A 138 11.55 11.01 7.01
CA HIS A 138 12.95 10.84 7.39
C HIS A 138 13.71 12.16 7.54
N SER A 139 13.29 13.22 6.84
CA SER A 139 13.85 14.56 7.04
C SER A 139 13.50 15.19 8.40
N PHE A 140 12.67 14.51 9.22
CA PHE A 140 12.16 15.03 10.49
C PHE A 140 12.58 14.18 11.70
N GLU A 141 13.83 13.72 11.77
CA GLU A 141 14.32 13.08 12.99
C GLU A 141 14.70 14.11 14.06
N LEU A 142 14.15 13.93 15.26
CA LEU A 142 14.55 14.72 16.41
C LEU A 142 15.90 14.19 16.94
N ILE A 143 16.99 14.83 16.51
CA ILE A 143 18.35 14.41 16.82
C ILE A 143 18.80 15.14 18.10
N GLY A 144 19.38 14.40 19.05
CA GLY A 144 19.95 14.95 20.28
C GLY A 144 19.81 14.01 21.47
N LYS A 145 20.73 14.20 22.43
CA LYS A 145 20.83 13.41 23.68
C LYS A 145 20.75 14.30 24.93
N SER A 146 20.51 15.63 24.79
CA SER A 146 20.35 16.51 25.94
C SER A 146 19.07 16.14 26.72
N SER A 147 19.06 16.47 28.01
CA SER A 147 17.91 16.24 28.88
C SER A 147 16.61 16.81 28.34
N ASN A 148 16.66 18.01 27.75
CA ASN A 148 15.52 18.68 27.12
C ASN A 148 14.98 17.87 25.92
N ILE A 149 15.86 17.38 25.05
CA ILE A 149 15.46 16.57 23.89
C ILE A 149 14.86 15.23 24.33
N VAL A 150 15.41 14.60 25.37
CA VAL A 150 14.86 13.36 25.94
C VAL A 150 13.47 13.60 26.49
N SER A 151 13.27 14.66 27.29
CA SER A 151 11.98 15.04 27.82
C SER A 151 10.94 15.31 26.71
N ILE A 152 11.33 16.03 25.64
CA ILE A 152 10.45 16.27 24.50
C ILE A 152 10.07 14.95 23.80
N LYS A 153 10.98 14.01 23.63
CA LYS A 153 10.69 12.68 23.06
C LYS A 153 9.66 11.92 23.89
N GLU A 154 9.79 11.94 25.20
CA GLU A 154 8.82 11.31 26.13
C GLU A 154 7.44 11.98 26.05
N GLN A 155 7.40 13.32 26.01
CA GLN A 155 6.15 14.07 25.82
C GLN A 155 5.48 13.73 24.49
N ILE A 156 6.23 13.68 23.38
CA ILE A 156 5.72 13.27 22.07
C ILE A 156 5.07 11.89 22.17
N GLN A 157 5.72 10.94 22.83
CA GLN A 157 5.20 9.57 22.95
C GLN A 157 3.88 9.54 23.74
N LYS A 158 3.78 10.28 24.85
CA LYS A 158 2.55 10.39 25.63
C LYS A 158 1.41 11.07 24.85
N LEU A 159 1.71 12.20 24.20
CA LEU A 159 0.72 12.97 23.43
C LEU A 159 0.21 12.20 22.21
N SER A 160 1.06 11.42 21.57
CA SER A 160 0.68 10.61 20.40
C SER A 160 -0.39 9.56 20.71
N GLN A 161 -0.52 9.14 21.96
CA GLN A 161 -1.53 8.17 22.39
C GLN A 161 -2.83 8.81 22.85
N SER A 162 -2.83 10.13 23.05
CA SER A 162 -4.00 10.89 23.47
C SER A 162 -4.76 11.47 22.27
N GLU A 163 -6.05 11.73 22.45
CA GLU A 163 -6.87 12.47 21.47
C GLU A 163 -6.97 13.97 21.80
N SER A 164 -6.09 14.45 22.66
CA SER A 164 -6.09 15.83 23.13
C SER A 164 -5.59 16.78 22.04
N ARG A 165 -6.09 18.01 22.07
CA ARG A 165 -5.54 19.11 21.28
C ARG A 165 -4.17 19.48 21.83
N VAL A 166 -3.18 19.66 20.94
CA VAL A 166 -1.81 19.97 21.32
C VAL A 166 -1.47 21.38 20.85
N PHE A 167 -0.99 22.21 21.77
CA PHE A 167 -0.45 23.53 21.46
C PHE A 167 1.07 23.53 21.66
N ILE A 168 1.82 23.87 20.60
CA ILE A 168 3.29 23.88 20.59
C ILE A 168 3.75 25.32 20.45
N ASN A 169 4.42 25.86 21.47
CA ASN A 169 4.98 27.20 21.47
C ASN A 169 6.51 27.17 21.37
N GLY A 170 7.06 28.18 20.73
CA GLY A 170 8.51 28.33 20.57
C GLY A 170 8.87 29.36 19.48
N PRO A 171 10.13 29.83 19.43
CA PRO A 171 10.59 30.79 18.43
C PRO A 171 10.56 30.19 17.01
N THR A 172 10.66 31.04 15.99
CA THR A 172 10.76 30.62 14.60
C THR A 172 12.02 29.76 14.43
N GLY A 173 11.92 28.66 13.67
CA GLY A 173 13.04 27.73 13.47
C GLY A 173 13.29 26.72 14.60
N SER A 174 12.55 26.75 15.72
CA SER A 174 12.76 25.84 16.88
C SER A 174 12.32 24.39 16.64
N GLY A 175 11.78 24.04 15.48
CA GLY A 175 11.35 22.67 15.16
C GLY A 175 9.92 22.33 15.55
N LYS A 176 9.02 23.29 15.75
CA LYS A 176 7.60 23.06 16.06
C LYS A 176 6.91 22.11 15.07
N GLU A 177 7.15 22.32 13.78
CA GLU A 177 6.60 21.43 12.73
C GLU A 177 7.14 20.01 12.84
N LEU A 178 8.41 19.85 13.17
CA LEU A 178 9.03 18.53 13.38
C LEU A 178 8.35 17.77 14.51
N ILE A 179 8.09 18.46 15.64
CA ILE A 179 7.37 17.88 16.80
C ILE A 179 5.96 17.48 16.40
N THR A 180 5.21 18.35 15.70
CA THR A 180 3.85 18.08 15.23
C THR A 180 3.80 16.85 14.33
N ARG A 181 4.70 16.74 13.36
CA ARG A 181 4.81 15.58 12.46
C ARG A 181 5.15 14.30 13.21
N LYS A 182 6.00 14.38 14.25
CA LYS A 182 6.33 13.22 15.10
C LYS A 182 5.14 12.75 15.94
N ILE A 183 4.38 13.68 16.51
CA ILE A 183 3.14 13.34 17.24
C ILE A 183 2.15 12.63 16.30
N TYR A 184 1.91 13.20 15.11
CA TYR A 184 1.03 12.59 14.12
C TYR A 184 1.50 11.19 13.71
N LYS A 185 2.79 11.02 13.33
CA LYS A 185 3.35 9.75 12.90
C LYS A 185 3.20 8.63 13.94
N ASN A 186 3.30 8.97 15.22
CA ASN A 186 3.19 8.01 16.33
C ASN A 186 1.75 7.83 16.84
N SER A 187 0.79 8.60 16.30
CA SER A 187 -0.60 8.56 16.73
C SER A 187 -1.38 7.41 16.08
N LYS A 188 -2.53 7.09 16.64
CA LYS A 188 -3.49 6.13 16.08
C LYS A 188 -4.02 6.56 14.70
N ARG A 189 -3.91 7.87 14.38
CA ARG A 189 -4.40 8.50 13.14
C ARG A 189 -3.32 8.62 12.06
N SER A 190 -2.13 8.06 12.26
CA SER A 190 -0.97 8.15 11.35
C SER A 190 -1.21 7.61 9.93
N LYS A 191 -2.31 6.90 9.70
CA LYS A 191 -2.74 6.41 8.38
C LYS A 191 -3.72 7.35 7.68
N GLY A 192 -4.25 8.35 8.38
CA GLY A 192 -5.17 9.34 7.85
C GLY A 192 -4.46 10.50 7.15
N PRO A 193 -5.19 11.51 6.70
CA PRO A 193 -4.59 12.70 6.10
C PRO A 193 -3.94 13.61 7.15
N PHE A 194 -2.81 14.23 6.80
CA PHE A 194 -2.14 15.27 7.60
C PHE A 194 -2.14 16.59 6.83
N VAL A 195 -3.03 17.49 7.21
CA VAL A 195 -3.23 18.77 6.53
C VAL A 195 -2.57 19.88 7.32
N ILE A 196 -1.72 20.66 6.64
CA ILE A 196 -1.03 21.80 7.23
C ILE A 196 -1.65 23.07 6.68
N LEU A 197 -2.05 23.95 7.59
CA LEU A 197 -2.49 25.31 7.29
C LEU A 197 -1.45 26.30 7.81
N ASN A 198 -0.95 27.17 6.94
CA ASN A 198 -0.08 28.24 7.34
C ASN A 198 -0.91 29.52 7.57
N GLY A 199 -1.19 29.84 8.84
CA GLY A 199 -1.99 31.00 9.19
C GLY A 199 -1.45 32.34 8.69
N ALA A 200 -0.14 32.45 8.44
CA ALA A 200 0.46 33.64 7.87
C ALA A 200 0.16 33.85 6.37
N LEU A 201 -0.23 32.79 5.67
CA LEU A 201 -0.58 32.82 4.24
C LEU A 201 -2.11 32.88 4.01
N LEU A 202 -2.91 32.71 5.07
CA LEU A 202 -4.36 32.80 4.96
C LEU A 202 -4.78 34.24 4.70
N ASP A 203 -5.41 34.47 3.55
CA ASP A 203 -6.04 35.76 3.23
C ASP A 203 -7.27 35.93 4.12
N ALA A 204 -7.37 37.06 4.83
CA ALA A 204 -8.51 37.38 5.70
C ALA A 204 -9.87 37.32 4.98
N LYS A 205 -9.91 37.42 3.66
CA LYS A 205 -11.12 37.32 2.84
C LYS A 205 -11.42 35.91 2.34
N LYS A 206 -10.45 34.97 2.42
CA LYS A 206 -10.55 33.61 1.89
C LYS A 206 -10.40 32.53 2.94
N TYR A 207 -10.14 32.92 4.23
CA TYR A 207 -9.87 31.91 5.25
C TYR A 207 -11.05 30.93 5.45
N GLU A 208 -12.28 31.41 5.31
CA GLU A 208 -13.47 30.57 5.43
C GLU A 208 -13.51 29.53 4.30
N LEU A 209 -13.24 29.93 3.07
CA LEU A 209 -13.17 29.06 1.91
C LEU A 209 -12.07 28.00 2.05
N GLU A 210 -10.89 28.41 2.53
CA GLU A 210 -9.78 27.48 2.72
C GLU A 210 -10.02 26.50 3.86
N LEU A 211 -10.69 26.91 4.93
CA LEU A 211 -10.99 26.08 6.08
C LEU A 211 -12.18 25.14 5.83
N PHE A 212 -13.28 25.69 5.34
CA PHE A 212 -14.58 24.99 5.26
C PHE A 212 -14.93 24.55 3.83
N GLY A 213 -14.30 25.15 2.81
CA GLY A 213 -14.65 24.90 1.41
C GLY A 213 -15.87 25.68 0.95
N GLU A 214 -16.35 25.35 -0.23
CA GLU A 214 -17.56 25.95 -0.82
C GLU A 214 -18.33 24.96 -1.69
N GLU A 215 -19.62 25.15 -1.79
CA GLU A 215 -20.47 24.54 -2.80
C GLU A 215 -20.72 25.58 -3.90
N LYS A 216 -20.29 25.27 -5.12
CA LYS A 216 -20.42 26.15 -6.27
C LYS A 216 -21.82 26.08 -6.87
N ILE A 217 -22.18 27.11 -7.62
CA ILE A 217 -23.50 27.23 -8.27
C ILE A 217 -23.78 26.06 -9.22
N ASP A 218 -22.76 25.42 -9.77
CA ASP A 218 -22.87 24.23 -10.63
C ASP A 218 -23.06 22.92 -9.86
N GLY A 219 -23.17 22.98 -8.52
CA GLY A 219 -23.29 21.82 -7.63
C GLY A 219 -21.96 21.11 -7.34
N SER A 220 -20.83 21.62 -7.82
CA SER A 220 -19.51 21.06 -7.49
C SER A 220 -19.07 21.53 -6.11
N ILE A 221 -18.51 20.60 -5.29
CA ILE A 221 -18.04 20.86 -3.93
C ILE A 221 -16.52 20.99 -3.93
N VAL A 222 -16.02 22.10 -3.38
CA VAL A 222 -14.62 22.30 -3.09
C VAL A 222 -14.41 22.07 -1.60
N TYR A 223 -13.84 20.93 -1.24
CA TYR A 223 -13.59 20.57 0.16
C TYR A 223 -12.56 21.49 0.81
N GLY A 224 -12.85 21.97 2.00
CA GLY A 224 -11.96 22.76 2.83
C GLY A 224 -10.89 21.89 3.54
N ALA A 225 -9.97 22.56 4.21
CA ALA A 225 -8.88 21.90 4.91
C ALA A 225 -9.36 21.02 6.08
N LEU A 226 -10.40 21.44 6.80
CA LEU A 226 -10.97 20.67 7.90
C LEU A 226 -11.60 19.36 7.42
N GLU A 227 -12.28 19.39 6.29
CA GLU A 227 -12.89 18.20 5.70
C GLU A 227 -11.84 17.27 5.11
N LYS A 228 -10.83 17.82 4.43
CA LYS A 228 -9.65 17.07 3.97
C LYS A 228 -8.88 16.42 5.11
N ALA A 229 -8.88 17.01 6.31
CA ALA A 229 -8.24 16.46 7.51
C ALA A 229 -9.11 15.43 8.25
N SER A 230 -10.31 15.15 7.78
CA SER A 230 -11.23 14.23 8.43
C SER A 230 -10.62 12.84 8.58
N ARG A 231 -10.64 12.27 9.78
CA ARG A 231 -10.02 10.99 10.17
C ARG A 231 -8.48 10.97 10.17
N GLY A 232 -7.85 12.13 10.07
CA GLY A 232 -6.40 12.31 10.22
C GLY A 232 -5.99 12.80 11.60
#